data_76d00fbdb49ba2035c753e2719cc1ef3
#
_entry.id   76d00fbdb49ba2035c753e2719cc1ef3
#
_cell.length_a   1.000
_cell.length_b   1.000
_cell.length_c   1.000
_cell.angle_alpha   90.00
_cell.angle_beta   90.00
_cell.angle_gamma   90.00
#
_symmetry.space_group_name_H-M   'P 1'
#
loop_
_entity.id
_entity.type
_entity.pdbx_description
1 polymer ?
#
loop_
_entity_poly.entity_id
_entity_poly.type
_entity_poly.pdbx_seq_one_letter_code
_entity_poly.pdbx_strand_id
1 'polypeptide(L)'
;MGKGGSERKQKKVNVMSEDAPVNVGASGWPSDARAYLGVRRMQTKLHGWAATDGGRRFDDLWNLVCDPAFLTMAWERVAGNKGFKTPGVDRVTVARISSGVGVEEFLRNLRAQLRAGEFRPVPVRQVMIPKTSGKLRK
;
A
#
# COMPACT_ATOMS: atom_id res chain seq x y z
N MET A 1 -3.52 -53.67 -39.84
CA MET A 1 -3.66 -53.49 -38.38
C MET A 1 -2.70 -52.37 -37.98
N GLY A 2 -3.24 -51.17 -37.76
CA GLY A 2 -2.47 -50.00 -37.35
C GLY A 2 -3.35 -49.22 -36.40
N LYS A 3 -3.02 -49.24 -35.09
CA LYS A 3 -3.73 -48.47 -34.06
C LYS A 3 -3.18 -47.04 -34.05
N GLY A 4 -4.00 -46.09 -34.48
CA GLY A 4 -3.74 -44.69 -34.29
C GLY A 4 -3.94 -44.28 -32.84
N GLY A 5 -2.85 -43.91 -32.16
CA GLY A 5 -2.90 -43.29 -30.85
C GLY A 5 -3.14 -41.77 -31.01
N SER A 6 -4.33 -41.34 -30.61
CA SER A 6 -4.67 -39.91 -30.54
C SER A 6 -4.03 -39.29 -29.29
N GLU A 7 -2.89 -38.62 -29.45
CA GLU A 7 -2.35 -37.78 -28.39
C GLU A 7 -3.21 -36.54 -28.21
N ARG A 8 -4.02 -36.53 -27.17
CA ARG A 8 -4.68 -35.34 -26.66
C ARG A 8 -3.61 -34.45 -26.03
N LYS A 9 -3.16 -33.42 -26.77
CA LYS A 9 -2.45 -32.30 -26.21
C LYS A 9 -3.31 -31.62 -25.16
N GLN A 10 -3.05 -31.88 -23.89
CA GLN A 10 -3.60 -31.09 -22.79
C GLN A 10 -3.03 -29.68 -22.90
N LYS A 11 -3.89 -28.77 -23.31
CA LYS A 11 -3.66 -27.32 -23.21
C LYS A 11 -3.55 -27.02 -21.73
N LYS A 12 -2.33 -26.78 -21.21
CA LYS A 12 -2.12 -26.18 -19.89
C LYS A 12 -2.78 -24.80 -19.94
N VAL A 13 -3.97 -24.73 -19.37
CA VAL A 13 -4.57 -23.43 -19.02
C VAL A 13 -3.69 -22.88 -17.92
N ASN A 14 -2.92 -21.86 -18.27
CA ASN A 14 -2.14 -21.07 -17.30
C ASN A 14 -3.17 -20.31 -16.47
N VAL A 15 -3.60 -20.92 -15.36
CA VAL A 15 -4.41 -20.25 -14.35
C VAL A 15 -3.49 -19.19 -13.76
N MET A 16 -3.60 -17.96 -14.27
CA MET A 16 -3.01 -16.79 -13.63
C MET A 16 -3.52 -16.80 -12.20
N SER A 17 -2.62 -17.03 -11.26
CA SER A 17 -2.92 -17.00 -9.85
C SER A 17 -3.58 -15.65 -9.52
N GLU A 18 -4.87 -15.67 -9.23
CA GLU A 18 -5.65 -14.47 -8.88
C GLU A 18 -5.19 -13.82 -7.57
N ASP A 19 -4.27 -14.49 -6.88
CA ASP A 19 -3.73 -14.10 -5.59
C ASP A 19 -2.37 -13.39 -5.66
N ALA A 20 -1.84 -13.13 -6.86
CA ALA A 20 -0.64 -12.33 -6.99
C ALA A 20 -0.90 -10.93 -6.43
N PRO A 21 0.01 -10.37 -5.58
CA PRO A 21 -0.03 -8.97 -5.20
C PRO A 21 -0.13 -8.14 -6.49
N VAL A 22 -0.79 -6.97 -6.43
CA VAL A 22 -0.96 -6.08 -7.60
C VAL A 22 0.42 -5.73 -8.12
N ASN A 23 0.95 -6.61 -8.98
CA ASN A 23 2.28 -6.47 -9.52
C ASN A 23 2.20 -5.35 -10.54
N VAL A 24 2.67 -4.18 -10.13
CA VAL A 24 2.90 -3.07 -11.06
C VAL A 24 3.98 -3.55 -11.98
N GLY A 25 3.63 -3.82 -13.22
CA GLY A 25 4.59 -4.23 -14.25
C GLY A 25 5.81 -3.31 -14.23
N ALA A 26 6.95 -3.83 -14.64
CA ALA A 26 8.31 -3.30 -14.48
C ALA A 26 8.58 -1.85 -14.94
N SER A 27 7.60 -1.08 -15.34
CA SER A 27 7.80 0.19 -16.00
C SER A 27 7.15 1.43 -15.39
N GLY A 28 6.45 1.35 -14.25
CA GLY A 28 5.85 2.57 -13.72
C GLY A 28 5.21 2.45 -12.35
N TRP A 29 5.18 3.58 -11.63
CA TRP A 29 4.38 3.75 -10.44
C TRP A 29 2.89 3.80 -10.85
N PRO A 30 1.95 3.20 -10.08
CA PRO A 30 0.54 3.16 -10.46
C PRO A 30 -0.08 4.56 -10.45
N SER A 31 -0.97 4.85 -11.39
CA SER A 31 -1.84 6.03 -11.29
C SER A 31 -2.80 5.87 -10.11
N ASP A 32 -3.33 7.00 -9.60
CA ASP A 32 -4.25 7.02 -8.46
C ASP A 32 -5.46 6.11 -8.67
N ALA A 33 -6.07 6.16 -9.86
CA ALA A 33 -7.20 5.29 -10.21
C ALA A 33 -6.83 3.80 -10.16
N ARG A 34 -5.66 3.44 -10.67
CA ARG A 34 -5.16 2.05 -10.65
C ARG A 34 -4.84 1.60 -9.23
N ALA A 35 -4.20 2.46 -8.44
CA ALA A 35 -3.91 2.23 -7.04
C ALA A 35 -5.21 2.00 -6.24
N TYR A 36 -6.20 2.86 -6.41
CA TYR A 36 -7.51 2.74 -5.77
C TYR A 36 -8.17 1.39 -6.05
N LEU A 37 -8.28 1.00 -7.33
CA LEU A 37 -8.89 -0.27 -7.72
C LEU A 37 -8.13 -1.48 -7.15
N GLY A 38 -6.80 -1.45 -7.19
CA GLY A 38 -5.95 -2.50 -6.64
C GLY A 38 -6.14 -2.67 -5.13
N VAL A 39 -6.08 -1.57 -4.38
CA VAL A 39 -6.27 -1.58 -2.93
C VAL A 39 -7.68 -2.05 -2.55
N ARG A 40 -8.72 -1.55 -3.22
CA ARG A 40 -10.11 -1.98 -2.99
C ARG A 40 -10.29 -3.47 -3.21
N ARG A 41 -9.75 -4.01 -4.29
CA ARG A 41 -9.79 -5.46 -4.58
C ARG A 41 -9.11 -6.26 -3.46
N MET A 42 -7.93 -5.84 -3.03
CA MET A 42 -7.20 -6.53 -1.96
C MET A 42 -7.94 -6.45 -0.62
N GLN A 43 -8.49 -5.30 -0.25
CA GLN A 43 -9.30 -5.14 0.95
C GLN A 43 -10.52 -6.07 0.94
N THR A 44 -11.22 -6.18 -0.20
CA THR A 44 -12.35 -7.11 -0.35
C THR A 44 -11.92 -8.57 -0.17
N LYS A 45 -10.78 -8.97 -0.73
CA LYS A 45 -10.22 -10.31 -0.54
C LYS A 45 -9.88 -10.58 0.93
N LEU A 46 -9.14 -9.68 1.57
CA LEU A 46 -8.77 -9.81 2.99
C LEU A 46 -10.01 -9.93 3.89
N HIS A 47 -11.02 -9.09 3.64
CA HIS A 47 -12.28 -9.15 4.37
C HIS A 47 -13.00 -10.50 4.13
N GLY A 48 -13.11 -10.94 2.89
CA GLY A 48 -13.72 -12.22 2.54
C GLY A 48 -13.03 -13.40 3.25
N TRP A 49 -11.71 -13.43 3.24
CA TRP A 49 -10.93 -14.47 3.92
C TRP A 49 -11.13 -14.45 5.43
N ALA A 50 -11.11 -13.27 6.06
CA ALA A 50 -11.34 -13.12 7.49
C ALA A 50 -12.77 -13.48 7.90
N ALA A 51 -13.77 -13.19 7.05
CA ALA A 51 -15.16 -13.54 7.30
C ALA A 51 -15.43 -15.05 7.17
N THR A 52 -14.70 -15.73 6.26
CA THR A 52 -14.84 -17.18 6.05
C THR A 52 -14.13 -17.98 7.13
N ASP A 53 -12.98 -17.49 7.62
CA ASP A 53 -12.17 -18.15 8.65
C ASP A 53 -11.71 -17.11 9.68
N GLY A 54 -12.45 -17.03 10.79
CA GLY A 54 -12.15 -16.11 11.88
C GLY A 54 -10.85 -16.40 12.65
N GLY A 55 -10.28 -17.59 12.46
CA GLY A 55 -8.98 -18.00 13.03
C GLY A 55 -7.80 -17.72 12.10
N ARG A 56 -8.05 -17.28 10.86
CA ARG A 56 -7.01 -17.04 9.85
C ARG A 56 -6.04 -15.97 10.30
N ARG A 57 -4.76 -16.27 10.21
CA ARG A 57 -3.68 -15.30 10.40
C ARG A 57 -3.14 -14.87 9.05
N PHE A 58 -2.87 -13.57 8.92
CA PHE A 58 -2.27 -12.98 7.73
C PHE A 58 -0.81 -12.67 8.05
N ASP A 59 0.11 -13.46 7.54
CA ASP A 59 1.55 -13.39 7.79
C ASP A 59 2.32 -12.57 6.75
N ASP A 60 1.69 -12.27 5.61
CA ASP A 60 2.30 -11.58 4.48
C ASP A 60 1.79 -10.14 4.26
N LEU A 61 1.31 -9.47 5.31
CA LEU A 61 0.82 -8.09 5.21
C LEU A 61 1.96 -7.07 4.93
N TRP A 62 3.20 -7.43 5.24
CA TRP A 62 4.34 -6.56 4.97
C TRP A 62 4.52 -6.25 3.49
N ASN A 63 4.24 -7.21 2.62
CA ASN A 63 4.26 -6.99 1.17
C ASN A 63 3.23 -5.95 0.73
N LEU A 64 2.05 -5.90 1.38
CA LEU A 64 1.04 -4.87 1.12
C LEU A 64 1.50 -3.49 1.62
N VAL A 65 2.16 -3.42 2.76
CA VAL A 65 2.74 -2.15 3.27
C VAL A 65 3.77 -1.58 2.29
N CYS A 66 4.54 -2.45 1.64
CA CYS A 66 5.54 -2.07 0.64
C CYS A 66 4.99 -2.00 -0.80
N ASP A 67 3.70 -2.25 -1.01
CA ASP A 67 3.10 -2.23 -2.34
C ASP A 67 2.89 -0.79 -2.83
N PRO A 68 3.30 -0.45 -4.08
CA PRO A 68 3.17 0.90 -4.61
C PRO A 68 1.73 1.44 -4.60
N ALA A 69 0.71 0.59 -4.84
CA ALA A 69 -0.68 1.03 -4.83
C ALA A 69 -1.14 1.42 -3.41
N PHE A 70 -0.73 0.64 -2.40
CA PHE A 70 -1.02 0.97 -1.00
C PHE A 70 -0.30 2.24 -0.55
N LEU A 71 0.95 2.43 -0.94
CA LEU A 71 1.70 3.66 -0.64
C LEU A 71 1.07 4.88 -1.31
N THR A 72 0.63 4.78 -2.56
CA THR A 72 -0.09 5.86 -3.26
C THR A 72 -1.37 6.22 -2.52
N MET A 73 -2.20 5.24 -2.17
CA MET A 73 -3.44 5.49 -1.43
C MET A 73 -3.19 6.04 -0.02
N ALA A 74 -2.13 5.60 0.65
CA ALA A 74 -1.73 6.17 1.94
C ALA A 74 -1.31 7.64 1.80
N TRP A 75 -0.56 7.98 0.76
CA TRP A 75 -0.20 9.36 0.44
C TRP A 75 -1.43 10.23 0.22
N GLU A 76 -2.35 9.81 -0.65
CA GLU A 76 -3.59 10.55 -0.94
C GLU A 76 -4.37 10.84 0.35
N ARG A 77 -4.47 9.85 1.23
CA ARG A 77 -5.15 10.00 2.50
C ARG A 77 -4.45 11.02 3.41
N VAL A 78 -3.13 10.99 3.49
CA VAL A 78 -2.35 11.93 4.31
C VAL A 78 -2.43 13.34 3.71
N ALA A 79 -2.30 13.47 2.39
CA ALA A 79 -2.37 14.73 1.68
C ALA A 79 -3.76 15.40 1.78
N GLY A 80 -4.83 14.61 1.88
CA GLY A 80 -6.21 15.09 2.07
C GLY A 80 -6.61 15.39 3.52
N ASN A 81 -5.78 15.08 4.51
CA ASN A 81 -6.11 15.32 5.91
C ASN A 81 -6.04 16.81 6.27
N LYS A 82 -6.85 17.23 7.26
CA LYS A 82 -6.86 18.65 7.75
C LYS A 82 -5.47 19.14 8.19
N GLY A 83 -4.60 18.23 8.67
CA GLY A 83 -3.25 18.54 9.13
C GLY A 83 -2.17 18.61 8.03
N PHE A 84 -2.50 18.44 6.76
CA PHE A 84 -1.50 18.33 5.67
C PHE A 84 -0.56 19.54 5.53
N LYS A 85 -1.01 20.73 5.99
CA LYS A 85 -0.21 21.96 6.00
C LYS A 85 0.70 22.08 7.24
N THR A 86 0.46 21.25 8.26
CA THR A 86 1.21 21.34 9.53
C THR A 86 2.50 20.53 9.40
N PRO A 87 3.69 21.18 9.49
CA PRO A 87 4.95 20.45 9.43
C PRO A 87 5.21 19.63 10.68
N GLY A 88 5.87 18.49 10.51
CA GLY A 88 6.44 17.71 11.61
C GLY A 88 7.65 18.38 12.24
N VAL A 89 8.42 17.65 13.05
CA VAL A 89 9.70 18.13 13.63
C VAL A 89 10.76 18.35 12.56
N ASP A 90 10.68 17.64 11.44
CA ASP A 90 11.52 17.73 10.24
C ASP A 90 11.18 18.92 9.34
N ARG A 91 10.13 19.70 9.68
CA ARG A 91 9.60 20.83 8.90
C ARG A 91 9.15 20.45 7.48
N VAL A 92 8.92 19.15 7.23
CA VAL A 92 8.41 18.67 5.94
C VAL A 92 6.89 18.77 5.90
N THR A 93 6.36 19.24 4.78
CA THR A 93 4.91 19.30 4.50
C THR A 93 4.61 18.58 3.19
N VAL A 94 3.35 18.26 2.96
CA VAL A 94 2.87 17.68 1.69
C VAL A 94 3.25 18.59 0.50
N ALA A 95 3.04 19.90 0.61
CA ALA A 95 3.39 20.84 -0.43
C ALA A 95 4.89 20.81 -0.76
N ARG A 96 5.75 20.75 0.26
CA ARG A 96 7.21 20.70 0.07
C ARG A 96 7.66 19.42 -0.64
N ILE A 97 7.04 18.28 -0.35
CA ILE A 97 7.33 17.03 -1.06
C ILE A 97 6.86 17.14 -2.51
N SER A 98 5.62 17.58 -2.74
CA SER A 98 5.03 17.65 -4.08
C SER A 98 5.77 18.64 -5.01
N SER A 99 6.24 19.78 -4.49
CA SER A 99 6.96 20.78 -5.29
C SER A 99 8.47 20.55 -5.38
N GLY A 100 9.04 19.77 -4.48
CA GLY A 100 10.48 19.50 -4.42
C GLY A 100 10.84 18.20 -5.13
N VAL A 101 10.96 17.12 -4.37
CA VAL A 101 11.36 15.80 -4.87
C VAL A 101 10.30 15.18 -5.78
N GLY A 102 9.04 15.52 -5.57
CA GLY A 102 7.90 14.88 -6.21
C GLY A 102 7.39 13.65 -5.43
N VAL A 103 6.08 13.44 -5.54
CA VAL A 103 5.38 12.40 -4.76
C VAL A 103 5.88 10.99 -5.11
N GLU A 104 6.01 10.70 -6.40
CA GLU A 104 6.43 9.38 -6.86
C GLU A 104 7.84 9.03 -6.37
N GLU A 105 8.79 9.93 -6.50
CA GLU A 105 10.17 9.72 -6.05
C GLU A 105 10.24 9.60 -4.52
N PHE A 106 9.50 10.42 -3.80
CA PHE A 106 9.37 10.30 -2.35
C PHE A 106 8.86 8.90 -1.93
N LEU A 107 7.81 8.40 -2.58
CA LEU A 107 7.24 7.10 -2.29
C LEU A 107 8.15 5.94 -2.72
N ARG A 108 8.92 6.09 -3.81
CA ARG A 108 9.95 5.12 -4.21
C ARG A 108 11.04 4.99 -3.16
N ASN A 109 11.52 6.12 -2.66
CA ASN A 109 12.54 6.16 -1.61
C ASN A 109 12.03 5.57 -0.30
N LEU A 110 10.81 5.92 0.10
CA LEU A 110 10.16 5.33 1.28
C LEU A 110 10.03 3.82 1.16
N ARG A 111 9.57 3.33 0.00
CA ARG A 111 9.46 1.90 -0.28
C ARG A 111 10.81 1.18 -0.19
N ALA A 112 11.87 1.78 -0.73
CA ALA A 112 13.21 1.22 -0.66
C ALA A 112 13.68 1.07 0.79
N GLN A 113 13.51 2.10 1.63
CA GLN A 113 13.86 2.07 3.05
C GLN A 113 13.04 1.02 3.83
N LEU A 114 11.72 0.92 3.55
CA LEU A 114 10.85 -0.09 4.15
C LEU A 114 11.33 -1.50 3.83
N ARG A 115 11.62 -1.78 2.55
CA ARG A 115 12.09 -3.10 2.11
C ARG A 115 13.47 -3.48 2.66
N ALA A 116 14.35 -2.51 2.79
CA ALA A 116 15.66 -2.70 3.39
C ALA A 116 15.63 -2.83 4.94
N GLY A 117 14.48 -2.55 5.58
CA GLY A 117 14.40 -2.48 7.04
C GLY A 117 15.13 -1.29 7.65
N GLU A 118 15.47 -0.30 6.84
CA GLU A 118 16.24 0.89 7.22
C GLU A 118 15.36 2.07 7.62
N PHE A 119 14.05 1.99 7.39
CA PHE A 119 13.14 3.07 7.75
C PHE A 119 13.18 3.35 9.25
N ARG A 120 13.47 4.61 9.60
CA ARG A 120 13.45 5.11 10.97
C ARG A 120 12.46 6.27 11.06
N PRO A 121 11.34 6.09 11.78
CA PRO A 121 10.38 7.17 11.96
C PRO A 121 11.01 8.32 12.75
N VAL A 122 10.77 9.54 12.31
CA VAL A 122 11.16 10.73 13.07
C VAL A 122 10.25 10.91 14.28
N PRO A 123 10.73 11.54 15.37
CA PRO A 123 9.91 11.82 16.54
C PRO A 123 8.66 12.65 16.17
N VAL A 124 7.54 12.36 16.81
CA VAL A 124 6.33 13.15 16.63
C VAL A 124 6.32 14.38 17.53
N ARG A 125 5.77 15.49 17.04
CA ARG A 125 5.59 16.71 17.84
C ARG A 125 4.36 16.53 18.73
N GLN A 126 4.55 16.60 20.04
CA GLN A 126 3.45 16.57 20.99
C GLN A 126 2.77 17.94 21.06
N VAL A 127 1.45 17.99 20.91
CA VAL A 127 0.64 19.18 21.09
C VAL A 127 -0.41 18.90 22.17
N MET A 128 -0.47 19.78 23.16
CA MET A 128 -1.46 19.71 24.22
C MET A 128 -2.79 20.30 23.75
N ILE A 129 -3.85 19.52 23.78
CA ILE A 129 -5.20 19.97 23.34
C ILE A 129 -6.03 20.32 24.57
N PRO A 130 -6.50 21.58 24.71
CA PRO A 130 -7.38 21.94 25.80
C PRO A 130 -8.73 21.22 25.65
N LYS A 131 -9.22 20.64 26.75
CA LYS A 131 -10.58 20.10 26.86
C LYS A 131 -11.55 21.23 27.30
N THR A 132 -12.82 21.06 27.00
CA THR A 132 -13.89 21.95 27.50
C THR A 132 -13.91 22.08 29.01
N SER A 133 -13.40 21.08 29.73
CA SER A 133 -13.24 21.08 31.19
C SER A 133 -12.00 21.81 31.72
N GLY A 134 -11.23 22.51 30.87
CA GLY A 134 -9.99 23.21 31.24
C GLY A 134 -8.76 22.30 31.43
N LYS A 135 -8.91 20.98 31.40
CA LYS A 135 -7.78 20.03 31.49
C LYS A 135 -7.13 19.87 30.11
N LEU A 136 -5.82 19.65 30.09
CA LEU A 136 -5.07 19.35 28.87
C LEU A 136 -5.10 17.84 28.58
N ARG A 137 -5.19 17.48 27.30
CA ARG A 137 -5.06 16.10 26.80
C ARG A 137 -3.76 16.00 25.98
N LYS A 138 -2.96 14.97 26.30
CA LYS A 138 -1.80 14.55 25.48
C LYS A 138 -2.30 13.79 24.27
#